data_5f52395f4a631ab662f2e8a484269299
#
_entry.id   5f52395f4a631ab662f2e8a484269299
#
_cell.length_a   1.000
_cell.length_b   1.000
_cell.length_c   1.000
_cell.angle_alpha   90.00
_cell.angle_beta   90.00
_cell.angle_gamma   90.00
#
_symmetry.space_group_name_H-M   'P 1'
#
loop_
_entity.id
_entity.type
_entity.pdbx_description
1 polymer ?
#
loop_
_entity_poly.entity_id
_entity_poly.type
_entity_poly.pdbx_seq_one_letter_code
_entity_poly.pdbx_strand_id
1 'polypeptide(L)'
;LIDMIFKADGDVEYTVPDDAITAELLGDGTFLKSAISICNRNRKQLNLIKLVRILRDSWVWVPCTAIFSDADNEAVERVVMEAVENNDLDSLVGRTFTSQDEVRMVPDILQNGDDFFFPVFASDEDMGEYGEQFSKVQRHFLEAVNLARNNEKDVKGIVINAFSDPFVVPIEMFDVIAGMDSSIEEGEADE
;
A
#
# COMPACT_ATOMS: atom_id res chain seq x y z
N LEU A 1 3.70 23.76 4.13
CA LEU A 1 5.09 24.08 3.75
C LEU A 1 5.99 23.16 4.59
N ILE A 2 6.75 22.28 3.96
CA ILE A 2 7.75 21.46 4.67
C ILE A 2 9.02 22.28 4.71
N ASP A 3 9.41 22.70 5.90
CA ASP A 3 10.71 23.33 6.08
C ASP A 3 11.78 22.25 6.28
N MET A 4 12.67 22.10 5.30
CA MET A 4 13.84 21.25 5.40
C MET A 4 15.00 22.07 5.97
N ILE A 5 15.45 21.71 7.16
CA ILE A 5 16.64 22.30 7.76
C ILE A 5 17.81 21.33 7.60
N PHE A 6 18.77 21.72 6.76
CA PHE A 6 20.04 20.99 6.62
C PHE A 6 20.95 21.34 7.80
N LYS A 7 21.33 20.35 8.59
CA LYS A 7 22.29 20.52 9.67
C LYS A 7 23.72 20.30 9.18
N ALA A 8 24.69 20.90 9.86
CA ALA A 8 26.10 20.84 9.51
C ALA A 8 26.73 19.42 9.57
N ASP A 9 26.05 18.46 10.19
CA ASP A 9 26.43 17.04 10.30
C ASP A 9 25.82 16.16 9.20
N GLY A 10 25.14 16.77 8.20
CA GLY A 10 24.48 16.07 7.11
C GLY A 10 23.09 15.51 7.47
N ASP A 11 22.63 15.74 8.68
CA ASP A 11 21.24 15.40 9.06
C ASP A 11 20.25 16.41 8.47
N VAL A 12 19.16 15.90 7.92
CA VAL A 12 18.02 16.73 7.46
C VAL A 12 16.94 16.63 8.52
N GLU A 13 16.61 17.75 9.11
CA GLU A 13 15.46 17.84 10.03
C GLU A 13 14.28 18.38 9.24
N TYR A 14 13.20 17.58 9.21
CA TYR A 14 11.91 18.02 8.70
C TYR A 14 11.10 18.54 9.89
N THR A 15 10.83 19.82 9.92
CA THR A 15 9.79 20.37 10.78
C THR A 15 8.52 20.45 9.94
N VAL A 16 7.66 19.48 10.13
CA VAL A 16 6.24 19.62 9.75
C VAL A 16 5.58 20.16 10.98
N PRO A 17 4.94 21.34 10.94
CA PRO A 17 4.07 21.76 12.01
C PRO A 17 3.02 20.67 12.24
N ASP A 18 2.76 20.31 13.49
CA ASP A 18 1.78 19.24 13.81
C ASP A 18 0.38 19.55 13.26
N ASP A 19 0.07 20.84 13.02
CA ASP A 19 -1.15 21.35 12.40
C ASP A 19 -1.19 21.27 10.87
N ALA A 20 -0.10 20.81 10.23
CA ALA A 20 0.01 20.73 8.75
C ALA A 20 -0.14 19.32 8.20
N ILE A 21 -0.26 18.28 9.03
CA ILE A 21 -0.44 16.90 8.56
C ILE A 21 -1.93 16.68 8.28
N THR A 22 -2.30 16.75 7.01
CA THR A 22 -3.67 16.46 6.57
C THR A 22 -3.77 15.03 6.04
N ALA A 23 -4.97 14.47 6.07
CA ALA A 23 -5.25 13.16 5.49
C ALA A 23 -4.87 13.08 4.00
N GLU A 24 -4.99 14.20 3.26
CA GLU A 24 -4.62 14.30 1.85
C GLU A 24 -3.10 14.11 1.64
N LEU A 25 -2.28 14.75 2.49
CA LEU A 25 -0.81 14.62 2.43
C LEU A 25 -0.32 13.22 2.82
N LEU A 26 -1.08 12.49 3.62
CA LEU A 26 -0.78 11.10 3.97
C LEU A 26 -1.30 10.11 2.91
N GLY A 27 -2.17 10.58 2.01
CA GLY A 27 -2.78 9.77 0.97
C GLY A 27 -1.92 9.61 -0.30
N ASP A 28 -1.04 10.57 -0.60
CA ASP A 28 -0.22 10.56 -1.83
C ASP A 28 1.11 9.78 -1.69
N GLY A 29 1.44 9.35 -0.47
CA GLY A 29 2.64 8.58 -0.16
C GLY A 29 3.94 9.38 -0.08
N THR A 30 3.95 10.66 -0.39
CA THR A 30 5.18 11.50 -0.41
C THR A 30 5.83 11.59 0.96
N PHE A 31 5.02 11.82 2.01
CA PHE A 31 5.51 11.85 3.39
C PHE A 31 6.07 10.51 3.83
N LEU A 32 5.36 9.44 3.52
CA LEU A 32 5.79 8.09 3.88
C LEU A 32 7.11 7.73 3.22
N LYS A 33 7.28 8.01 1.92
CA LYS A 33 8.55 7.79 1.21
C LYS A 33 9.70 8.58 1.83
N SER A 34 9.46 9.84 2.14
CA SER A 34 10.46 10.71 2.78
C SER A 34 10.87 10.19 4.17
N ALA A 35 9.90 9.80 4.99
CA ALA A 35 10.16 9.26 6.32
C ALA A 35 10.93 7.93 6.29
N ILE A 36 10.60 7.04 5.34
CA ILE A 36 11.33 5.79 5.10
C ILE A 36 12.79 6.09 4.73
N SER A 37 13.01 6.97 3.76
CA SER A 37 14.34 7.32 3.28
C SER A 37 15.22 7.90 4.40
N ILE A 38 14.66 8.77 5.24
CA ILE A 38 15.36 9.33 6.42
C ILE A 38 15.69 8.22 7.41
N CYS A 39 14.74 7.36 7.73
CA CYS A 39 14.92 6.27 8.68
C CYS A 39 15.98 5.27 8.19
N ASN A 40 16.00 4.95 6.88
CA ASN A 40 16.99 4.04 6.30
C ASN A 40 18.40 4.62 6.29
N ARG A 41 18.55 5.94 6.07
CA ARG A 41 19.85 6.62 6.12
C ARG A 41 20.35 6.81 7.54
N ASN A 42 19.45 7.05 8.49
CA ASN A 42 19.80 7.36 9.87
C ASN A 42 18.79 6.72 10.83
N ARG A 43 19.14 5.51 11.31
CA ARG A 43 18.29 4.68 12.19
C ARG A 43 18.28 5.15 13.65
N LYS A 44 18.18 6.47 13.88
CA LYS A 44 17.94 7.00 15.23
C LYS A 44 16.53 6.64 15.70
N GLN A 45 16.38 6.39 16.98
CA GLN A 45 15.08 6.07 17.60
C GLN A 45 14.00 7.11 17.28
N LEU A 46 14.37 8.39 17.26
CA LEU A 46 13.44 9.47 16.93
C LEU A 46 12.89 9.36 15.50
N ASN A 47 13.75 9.03 14.52
CA ASN A 47 13.33 8.85 13.13
C ASN A 47 12.40 7.65 12.98
N LEU A 48 12.65 6.57 13.72
CA LEU A 48 11.76 5.41 13.75
C LEU A 48 10.39 5.76 14.34
N ILE A 49 10.35 6.50 15.44
CA ILE A 49 9.09 6.95 16.06
C ILE A 49 8.29 7.82 15.09
N LYS A 50 8.95 8.78 14.42
CA LYS A 50 8.30 9.64 13.42
C LYS A 50 7.74 8.82 12.25
N LEU A 51 8.55 7.89 11.71
CA LEU A 51 8.10 7.01 10.63
C LEU A 51 6.88 6.19 11.04
N VAL A 52 6.90 5.59 12.22
CA VAL A 52 5.80 4.73 12.69
C VAL A 52 4.51 5.52 12.89
N ARG A 53 4.60 6.77 13.37
CA ARG A 53 3.43 7.67 13.49
C ARG A 53 2.85 8.02 12.12
N ILE A 54 3.70 8.42 11.17
CA ILE A 54 3.27 8.72 9.80
C ILE A 54 2.62 7.47 9.18
N LEU A 55 3.26 6.32 9.32
CA LEU A 55 2.79 5.06 8.77
C LEU A 55 1.40 4.68 9.29
N ARG A 56 1.16 4.84 10.59
CA ARG A 56 -0.12 4.54 11.22
C ARG A 56 -1.30 5.21 10.52
N ASP A 57 -1.13 6.47 10.11
CA ASP A 57 -2.18 7.30 9.52
C ASP A 57 -2.11 7.34 7.98
N SER A 58 -1.12 6.66 7.38
CA SER A 58 -0.94 6.65 5.92
C SER A 58 -1.94 5.74 5.22
N TRP A 59 -2.26 6.12 3.98
CA TRP A 59 -2.87 5.23 3.00
C TRP A 59 -1.78 4.58 2.18
N VAL A 60 -1.93 3.29 1.94
CA VAL A 60 -0.96 2.47 1.20
C VAL A 60 -1.65 1.68 0.11
N TRP A 61 -0.91 1.35 -0.92
CA TRP A 61 -1.38 0.54 -2.02
C TRP A 61 -1.03 -0.94 -1.78
N VAL A 62 -2.02 -1.80 -1.96
CA VAL A 62 -1.91 -3.26 -1.80
C VAL A 62 -2.12 -3.91 -3.15
N PRO A 63 -1.15 -4.70 -3.66
CA PRO A 63 -1.34 -5.49 -4.87
C PRO A 63 -2.28 -6.66 -4.57
N CYS A 64 -3.34 -6.78 -5.35
CA CYS A 64 -4.36 -7.81 -5.16
C CYS A 64 -4.66 -8.55 -6.47
N THR A 65 -4.93 -9.84 -6.38
CA THR A 65 -5.55 -10.60 -7.46
C THR A 65 -7.06 -10.51 -7.33
N ALA A 66 -7.72 -10.08 -8.39
CA ALA A 66 -9.17 -10.08 -8.47
C ALA A 66 -9.66 -11.49 -8.81
N ILE A 67 -10.51 -12.06 -7.97
CA ILE A 67 -11.17 -13.35 -8.20
C ILE A 67 -12.63 -13.06 -8.52
N PHE A 68 -13.04 -13.40 -9.73
CA PHE A 68 -14.40 -13.26 -10.22
C PHE A 68 -15.22 -14.52 -9.92
N SER A 69 -16.53 -14.39 -9.92
CA SER A 69 -17.45 -15.52 -9.82
C SER A 69 -17.34 -16.44 -11.05
N ASP A 70 -17.78 -17.68 -10.90
CA ASP A 70 -17.82 -18.62 -12.04
C ASP A 70 -18.71 -18.08 -13.16
N ALA A 71 -19.84 -17.43 -12.81
CA ALA A 71 -20.75 -16.83 -13.77
C ALA A 71 -20.11 -15.68 -14.58
N ASP A 72 -19.34 -14.82 -13.91
CA ASP A 72 -18.59 -13.75 -14.59
C ASP A 72 -17.50 -14.31 -15.50
N ASN A 73 -16.76 -15.33 -15.03
CA ASN A 73 -15.75 -16.01 -15.82
C ASN A 73 -16.35 -16.67 -17.09
N GLU A 74 -17.47 -17.40 -16.95
CA GLU A 74 -18.18 -17.99 -18.07
C GLU A 74 -18.70 -16.93 -19.07
N ALA A 75 -19.11 -15.75 -18.57
CA ALA A 75 -19.54 -14.66 -19.43
C ALA A 75 -18.38 -14.08 -20.24
N VAL A 76 -17.20 -13.93 -19.64
CA VAL A 76 -15.97 -13.49 -20.35
C VAL A 76 -15.53 -14.54 -21.36
N GLU A 77 -15.45 -15.83 -20.96
CA GLU A 77 -15.08 -16.93 -21.85
C GLU A 77 -15.97 -17.00 -23.09
N ARG A 78 -17.26 -16.83 -22.93
CA ARG A 78 -18.22 -16.83 -24.02
C ARG A 78 -17.92 -15.76 -25.06
N VAL A 79 -17.61 -14.53 -24.61
CA VAL A 79 -17.26 -13.42 -25.49
C VAL A 79 -15.93 -13.65 -26.20
N VAL A 80 -14.96 -14.22 -25.50
CA VAL A 80 -13.65 -14.56 -26.07
C VAL A 80 -13.80 -15.67 -27.14
N MET A 81 -14.58 -16.71 -26.85
CA MET A 81 -14.83 -17.81 -27.79
C MET A 81 -15.54 -17.32 -29.06
N GLU A 82 -16.54 -16.43 -28.90
CA GLU A 82 -17.24 -15.83 -30.05
C GLU A 82 -16.28 -15.02 -30.93
N ALA A 83 -15.36 -14.24 -30.32
CA ALA A 83 -14.35 -13.49 -31.06
C ALA A 83 -13.35 -14.42 -31.78
N VAL A 84 -12.98 -15.53 -31.15
CA VAL A 84 -12.11 -16.56 -31.77
C VAL A 84 -12.78 -17.23 -32.96
N GLU A 85 -14.05 -17.64 -32.80
CA GLU A 85 -14.84 -18.27 -33.88
C GLU A 85 -15.01 -17.35 -35.08
N ASN A 86 -15.21 -16.05 -34.84
CA ASN A 86 -15.33 -15.03 -35.88
C ASN A 86 -13.99 -14.53 -36.43
N ASN A 87 -12.86 -15.02 -35.89
CA ASN A 87 -11.50 -14.55 -36.20
C ASN A 87 -11.33 -13.02 -36.03
N ASP A 88 -11.99 -12.46 -34.99
CA ASP A 88 -12.07 -11.02 -34.69
C ASP A 88 -11.58 -10.72 -33.26
N LEU A 89 -10.34 -11.10 -32.97
CA LEU A 89 -9.73 -10.84 -31.67
C LEU A 89 -9.50 -9.35 -31.42
N ASP A 90 -9.37 -8.56 -32.48
CA ASP A 90 -9.20 -7.11 -32.37
C ASP A 90 -10.41 -6.43 -31.73
N SER A 91 -11.59 -7.01 -31.83
CA SER A 91 -12.80 -6.51 -31.18
C SER A 91 -12.77 -6.59 -29.64
N LEU A 92 -11.87 -7.38 -29.08
CA LEU A 92 -11.67 -7.50 -27.63
C LEU A 92 -10.79 -6.38 -27.07
N VAL A 93 -9.99 -5.72 -27.89
CA VAL A 93 -9.07 -4.67 -27.46
C VAL A 93 -9.85 -3.47 -26.95
N GLY A 94 -9.58 -3.09 -25.68
CA GLY A 94 -10.28 -1.98 -25.03
C GLY A 94 -11.70 -2.27 -24.59
N ARG A 95 -12.19 -3.52 -24.72
CA ARG A 95 -13.52 -3.90 -24.24
C ARG A 95 -13.54 -3.98 -22.72
N THR A 96 -14.55 -3.36 -22.12
CA THR A 96 -14.75 -3.37 -20.67
C THR A 96 -15.80 -4.41 -20.31
N PHE A 97 -15.52 -5.24 -19.31
CA PHE A 97 -16.47 -6.17 -18.71
C PHE A 97 -16.85 -5.65 -17.33
N THR A 98 -18.12 -5.65 -17.03
CA THR A 98 -18.65 -5.30 -15.71
C THR A 98 -19.04 -6.58 -15.00
N SER A 99 -18.43 -6.84 -13.85
CA SER A 99 -18.83 -7.96 -12.98
C SER A 99 -20.27 -7.77 -12.51
N GLN A 100 -21.04 -8.84 -12.46
CA GLN A 100 -22.39 -8.87 -11.94
C GLN A 100 -22.44 -9.29 -10.47
N ASP A 101 -21.39 -9.98 -10.02
CA ASP A 101 -21.23 -10.46 -8.67
C ASP A 101 -20.13 -9.69 -7.93
N GLU A 102 -20.02 -9.92 -6.63
CA GLU A 102 -18.97 -9.34 -5.79
C GLU A 102 -17.61 -9.92 -6.16
N VAL A 103 -16.65 -9.04 -6.50
CA VAL A 103 -15.29 -9.42 -6.83
C VAL A 103 -14.48 -9.55 -5.54
N ARG A 104 -13.91 -10.73 -5.31
CA ARG A 104 -13.02 -10.98 -4.17
C ARG A 104 -11.60 -10.51 -4.49
N MET A 105 -11.08 -9.56 -3.71
CA MET A 105 -9.71 -9.07 -3.83
C MET A 105 -8.81 -9.83 -2.85
N VAL A 106 -7.85 -10.59 -3.38
CA VAL A 106 -6.89 -11.37 -2.59
C VAL A 106 -5.52 -10.70 -2.64
N PRO A 107 -5.00 -10.18 -1.51
CA PRO A 107 -3.69 -9.59 -1.45
C PRO A 107 -2.59 -10.57 -1.85
N ASP A 108 -1.58 -10.10 -2.59
CA ASP A 108 -0.38 -10.87 -2.89
C ASP A 108 0.55 -10.95 -1.67
N ILE A 109 1.43 -11.95 -1.67
CA ILE A 109 2.40 -12.19 -0.60
C ILE A 109 3.77 -12.41 -1.22
N LEU A 110 4.74 -11.61 -0.80
CA LEU A 110 6.13 -11.78 -1.19
C LEU A 110 6.82 -12.85 -0.34
N GLN A 111 7.68 -13.61 -0.98
CA GLN A 111 8.52 -14.60 -0.33
C GLN A 111 10.00 -14.24 -0.46
N ASN A 112 10.72 -14.31 0.65
CA ASN A 112 12.18 -14.17 0.69
C ASN A 112 12.78 -15.34 1.47
N GLY A 113 13.36 -16.30 0.77
CA GLY A 113 13.76 -17.57 1.36
C GLY A 113 12.56 -18.33 1.89
N ASP A 114 12.56 -18.64 3.20
CA ASP A 114 11.47 -19.34 3.89
C ASP A 114 10.46 -18.37 4.54
N ASP A 115 10.73 -17.06 4.50
CA ASP A 115 9.89 -16.04 5.14
C ASP A 115 8.93 -15.40 4.15
N PHE A 116 7.71 -15.13 4.64
CA PHE A 116 6.66 -14.45 3.90
C PHE A 116 6.45 -13.04 4.45
N PHE A 117 6.20 -12.09 3.53
CA PHE A 117 5.94 -10.70 3.87
C PHE A 117 4.71 -10.18 3.13
N PHE A 118 3.91 -9.37 3.81
CA PHE A 118 2.77 -8.69 3.21
C PHE A 118 3.27 -7.39 2.53
N PRO A 119 3.21 -7.28 1.19
CA PRO A 119 3.71 -6.11 0.49
C PRO A 119 2.70 -4.97 0.53
N VAL A 120 3.20 -3.76 0.81
CA VAL A 120 2.47 -2.52 0.61
C VAL A 120 3.37 -1.49 -0.06
N PHE A 121 2.78 -0.50 -0.71
CA PHE A 121 3.52 0.54 -1.44
C PHE A 121 2.98 1.92 -1.08
N ALA A 122 3.86 2.89 -0.98
CA ALA A 122 3.50 4.26 -0.65
C ALA A 122 2.72 4.92 -1.79
N SER A 123 3.02 4.58 -3.04
CA SER A 123 2.25 4.96 -4.23
C SER A 123 2.10 3.75 -5.16
N ASP A 124 1.16 3.81 -6.10
CA ASP A 124 0.98 2.76 -7.11
C ASP A 124 2.16 2.67 -8.09
N GLU A 125 2.85 3.80 -8.31
CA GLU A 125 4.07 3.86 -9.13
C GLU A 125 5.24 3.11 -8.49
N ASP A 126 5.32 3.07 -7.15
CA ASP A 126 6.38 2.34 -6.42
C ASP A 126 6.31 0.82 -6.62
N MET A 127 5.19 0.30 -7.15
CA MET A 127 5.08 -1.11 -7.54
C MET A 127 5.87 -1.42 -8.82
N GLY A 128 6.07 -0.42 -9.70
CA GLY A 128 6.75 -0.62 -10.99
C GLY A 128 6.13 -1.75 -11.81
N GLU A 129 6.98 -2.48 -12.53
CA GLU A 129 6.57 -3.63 -13.37
C GLU A 129 5.86 -4.74 -12.58
N TYR A 130 6.22 -4.94 -11.30
CA TYR A 130 5.54 -5.91 -10.45
C TYR A 130 4.04 -5.62 -10.33
N GLY A 131 3.66 -4.34 -10.24
CA GLY A 131 2.26 -3.92 -10.10
C GLY A 131 1.40 -4.12 -11.35
N GLU A 132 1.99 -4.36 -12.53
CA GLU A 132 1.25 -4.46 -13.80
C GLU A 132 0.31 -5.68 -13.86
N GLN A 133 0.64 -6.74 -13.14
CA GLN A 133 -0.16 -7.97 -13.09
C GLN A 133 -1.26 -7.98 -12.02
N PHE A 134 -1.34 -6.93 -11.17
CA PHE A 134 -2.26 -6.87 -10.03
C PHE A 134 -3.28 -5.76 -10.17
N SER A 135 -4.44 -5.97 -9.55
CA SER A 135 -5.34 -4.90 -9.17
C SER A 135 -4.73 -4.15 -7.98
N LYS A 136 -4.69 -2.83 -8.07
CA LYS A 136 -4.09 -1.97 -7.06
C LYS A 136 -5.18 -1.40 -6.17
N VAL A 137 -5.17 -1.76 -4.88
CA VAL A 137 -6.20 -1.34 -3.93
C VAL A 137 -5.57 -0.45 -2.87
N GLN A 138 -6.07 0.77 -2.74
CA GLN A 138 -5.63 1.67 -1.67
C GLN A 138 -6.33 1.30 -0.36
N ARG A 139 -5.57 1.19 0.74
CA ARG A 139 -6.05 0.86 2.07
C ARG A 139 -5.38 1.73 3.12
N HIS A 140 -6.09 2.02 4.19
CA HIS A 140 -5.45 2.57 5.38
C HIS A 140 -4.45 1.56 5.94
N PHE A 141 -3.29 2.02 6.43
CA PHE A 141 -2.23 1.10 6.89
C PHE A 141 -2.69 0.14 7.98
N LEU A 142 -3.57 0.58 8.89
CA LEU A 142 -4.13 -0.31 9.92
C LEU A 142 -5.00 -1.44 9.35
N GLU A 143 -5.67 -1.21 8.22
CA GLU A 143 -6.37 -2.27 7.50
C GLU A 143 -5.36 -3.27 6.89
N ALA A 144 -4.26 -2.77 6.31
CA ALA A 144 -3.18 -3.63 5.82
C ALA A 144 -2.55 -4.47 6.94
N VAL A 145 -2.38 -3.90 8.13
CA VAL A 145 -1.94 -4.64 9.34
C VAL A 145 -2.90 -5.78 9.67
N ASN A 146 -4.21 -5.52 9.63
CA ASN A 146 -5.22 -6.54 9.90
C ASN A 146 -5.23 -7.65 8.83
N LEU A 147 -5.08 -7.27 7.55
CA LEU A 147 -4.98 -8.22 6.44
C LEU A 147 -3.73 -9.09 6.56
N ALA A 148 -2.59 -8.50 6.89
CA ALA A 148 -1.34 -9.22 7.11
C ALA A 148 -1.44 -10.21 8.27
N ARG A 149 -2.02 -9.78 9.40
CA ARG A 149 -2.19 -10.61 10.61
C ARG A 149 -3.10 -11.80 10.38
N ASN A 150 -4.16 -11.64 9.59
CA ASN A 150 -5.14 -12.68 9.30
C ASN A 150 -4.85 -13.45 8.01
N ASN A 151 -3.66 -13.29 7.43
CA ASN A 151 -3.27 -14.02 6.24
C ASN A 151 -3.05 -15.52 6.54
N GLU A 152 -3.41 -16.39 5.60
CA GLU A 152 -3.23 -17.84 5.73
C GLU A 152 -1.75 -18.25 5.79
N LYS A 153 -0.86 -17.45 5.22
CA LYS A 153 0.59 -17.62 5.33
C LYS A 153 1.08 -16.92 6.60
N ASP A 154 1.98 -17.58 7.31
CA ASP A 154 2.63 -17.02 8.51
C ASP A 154 3.59 -15.89 8.10
N VAL A 155 3.04 -14.68 7.84
CA VAL A 155 3.85 -13.53 7.44
C VAL A 155 4.67 -13.00 8.62
N LYS A 156 5.93 -12.66 8.36
CA LYS A 156 6.87 -12.11 9.36
C LYS A 156 6.71 -10.61 9.57
N GLY A 157 5.98 -9.96 8.70
CA GLY A 157 5.72 -8.54 8.77
C GLY A 157 5.19 -7.95 7.46
N ILE A 158 5.06 -6.64 7.44
CA ILE A 158 4.74 -5.86 6.25
C ILE A 158 6.03 -5.31 5.67
N VAL A 159 6.25 -5.46 4.36
CA VAL A 159 7.32 -4.78 3.64
C VAL A 159 6.75 -3.64 2.83
N ILE A 160 7.29 -2.44 3.03
CA ILE A 160 6.88 -1.23 2.33
C ILE A 160 7.90 -0.97 1.22
N ASN A 161 7.43 -0.66 0.00
CA ASN A 161 8.27 -0.34 -1.17
C ASN A 161 9.37 -1.37 -1.44
N ALA A 162 9.00 -2.65 -1.50
CA ALA A 162 9.92 -3.79 -1.57
C ALA A 162 10.98 -3.69 -2.68
N PHE A 163 10.71 -2.95 -3.77
CA PHE A 163 11.55 -2.90 -4.97
C PHE A 163 12.33 -1.58 -5.15
N SER A 164 12.20 -0.63 -4.20
CA SER A 164 12.92 0.66 -4.29
C SER A 164 13.70 0.96 -3.01
N ASP A 165 13.10 1.59 -2.03
CA ASP A 165 13.70 1.90 -0.71
C ASP A 165 12.91 1.14 0.37
N PRO A 166 13.19 -0.17 0.58
CA PRO A 166 12.34 -1.02 1.38
C PRO A 166 12.45 -0.73 2.88
N PHE A 167 11.31 -0.78 3.55
CA PHE A 167 11.23 -0.77 5.00
C PHE A 167 10.36 -1.92 5.49
N VAL A 168 10.85 -2.69 6.46
CA VAL A 168 10.10 -3.83 7.03
C VAL A 168 9.56 -3.44 8.39
N VAL A 169 8.24 -3.59 8.55
CA VAL A 169 7.54 -3.52 9.83
C VAL A 169 7.33 -4.94 10.33
N PRO A 170 8.10 -5.41 11.31
CA PRO A 170 7.96 -6.76 11.82
C PRO A 170 6.62 -6.93 12.54
N ILE A 171 6.10 -8.16 12.59
CA ILE A 171 4.78 -8.46 13.15
C ILE A 171 4.65 -8.03 14.62
N GLU A 172 5.74 -8.03 15.38
CA GLU A 172 5.78 -7.61 16.79
C GLU A 172 5.47 -6.13 16.98
N MET A 173 5.63 -5.31 15.91
CA MET A 173 5.30 -3.89 15.96
C MET A 173 3.83 -3.59 15.65
N PHE A 174 3.06 -4.54 15.18
CA PHE A 174 1.68 -4.31 14.76
C PHE A 174 0.79 -3.77 15.89
N ASP A 175 0.90 -4.35 17.08
CA ASP A 175 0.12 -3.90 18.25
C ASP A 175 0.58 -2.52 18.74
N VAL A 176 1.88 -2.25 18.66
CA VAL A 176 2.43 -0.94 19.02
C VAL A 176 1.88 0.15 18.10
N ILE A 177 1.88 -0.10 16.79
CA ILE A 177 1.37 0.85 15.78
C ILE A 177 -0.14 1.05 15.94
N ALA A 178 -0.89 -0.04 16.10
CA ALA A 178 -2.33 0.03 16.27
C ALA A 178 -2.77 0.74 17.57
N GLY A 179 -1.94 0.68 18.61
CA GLY A 179 -2.20 1.33 19.89
C GLY A 179 -1.74 2.80 19.97
N MET A 180 -1.10 3.35 18.94
CA MET A 180 -0.72 4.76 18.90
C MET A 180 -1.95 5.65 18.64
N ASP A 181 -1.94 6.86 19.21
CA ASP A 181 -2.90 7.90 18.86
C ASP A 181 -2.68 8.40 17.43
N SER A 182 -3.75 8.81 16.76
CA SER A 182 -3.67 9.46 15.45
C SER A 182 -2.94 10.79 15.56
N SER A 183 -2.11 11.11 14.56
CA SER A 183 -1.52 12.44 14.42
C SER A 183 -2.41 13.39 13.58
N ILE A 184 -3.52 12.87 13.04
CA ILE A 184 -4.52 13.69 12.35
C ILE A 184 -5.51 14.16 13.42
N GLU A 185 -5.65 15.47 13.60
CA GLU A 185 -6.77 16.02 14.37
C GLU A 185 -8.07 15.64 13.65
N GLU A 186 -8.99 14.97 14.34
CA GLU A 186 -10.35 14.83 13.86
C GLU A 186 -10.92 16.24 13.73
N GLY A 187 -10.97 16.75 12.50
CA GLY A 187 -11.64 18.01 12.24
C GLY A 187 -13.07 17.88 12.77
N GLU A 188 -13.42 18.75 13.73
CA GLU A 188 -14.79 18.87 14.21
C GLU A 188 -15.69 18.97 12.97
N ALA A 189 -16.51 17.95 12.78
CA ALA A 189 -17.59 18.03 11.80
C ALA A 189 -18.53 19.12 12.32
N ASP A 190 -18.42 20.32 11.76
CA ASP A 190 -19.40 21.39 11.95
C ASP A 190 -20.77 20.85 11.53
N GLU A 191 -21.69 20.80 12.50
CA GLU A 191 -23.11 20.53 12.33
C GLU A 191 -23.82 21.55 11.41
#